data_95add2c921b85d7ea4df84d68da4ae18
#
_entry.id   95add2c921b85d7ea4df84d68da4ae18
#
_cell.length_a   1.000
_cell.length_b   1.000
_cell.length_c   1.000
_cell.angle_alpha   90.00
_cell.angle_beta   90.00
_cell.angle_gamma   90.00
#
_symmetry.space_group_name_H-M   'P 1'
#
loop_
_entity.id
_entity.type
_entity.pdbx_description
1 polymer ?
#
loop_
_entity_poly.entity_id
_entity_poly.type
_entity_poly.pdbx_seq_one_letter_code
_entity_poly.pdbx_strand_id
1 'polypeptide(L)'
;MSSYSEFDLITFLRQRCRRAPRHLKTSIGDDCAVFAPAFAHRMVCTSDLLVEGFHFRKEWISPQFLGRKACLVNLSDLAAMGARPYACLLNLALEPAWLAGRVQALIESFVSEAEERNMPLIGGDLSRSDRLFVSVTALGYVKSGEPLLRSTARPGDAIFLIGDLGYSRLGLQLLKETADLDLSGIAGDDELRRHAGSEERYRCLKAHLCPPVHAEEAVWFQENQAARAMIDVSDGLAADLRHILDESGVAAEIDVEALPSLEGIDSQDALLALLLDGGEDYALLFTASPEMQERIAREYPRDWSQPSLIGRVVDGPPRLILVRDGKRRTYEPRGFDHFQ
;
A
#
# COMPACT_ATOMS: atom_id res chain seq x y z
N MET A 1 11.91 -9.98 -33.54
CA MET A 1 12.22 -9.31 -32.25
C MET A 1 13.01 -10.31 -31.45
N SER A 2 14.23 -9.98 -31.00
CA SER A 2 15.01 -10.89 -30.18
C SER A 2 14.35 -11.02 -28.81
N SER A 3 13.99 -12.23 -28.41
CA SER A 3 13.56 -12.52 -27.06
C SER A 3 14.78 -12.45 -26.14
N TYR A 4 14.67 -11.73 -25.01
CA TYR A 4 15.70 -11.75 -23.98
C TYR A 4 15.80 -13.16 -23.37
N SER A 5 17.01 -13.61 -23.12
CA SER A 5 17.24 -14.77 -22.27
C SER A 5 17.18 -14.36 -20.79
N GLU A 6 17.10 -15.32 -19.90
CA GLU A 6 17.20 -15.11 -18.44
C GLU A 6 18.49 -14.34 -18.08
N PHE A 7 19.62 -14.73 -18.63
CA PHE A 7 20.91 -14.08 -18.38
C PHE A 7 20.98 -12.65 -18.93
N ASP A 8 20.26 -12.33 -20.01
CA ASP A 8 20.15 -10.94 -20.51
C ASP A 8 19.40 -10.07 -19.52
N LEU A 9 18.33 -10.57 -18.89
CA LEU A 9 17.56 -9.88 -17.84
C LEU A 9 18.37 -9.73 -16.56
N ILE A 10 19.10 -10.73 -16.12
CA ILE A 10 20.01 -10.65 -14.95
C ILE A 10 21.09 -9.59 -15.21
N THR A 11 21.67 -9.58 -16.41
CA THR A 11 22.66 -8.57 -16.80
C THR A 11 22.08 -7.17 -16.81
N PHE A 12 20.87 -7.01 -17.35
CA PHE A 12 20.12 -5.76 -17.32
C PHE A 12 19.86 -5.29 -15.88
N LEU A 13 19.39 -6.16 -14.99
CA LEU A 13 19.17 -5.86 -13.58
C LEU A 13 20.46 -5.38 -12.90
N ARG A 14 21.57 -6.06 -13.07
CA ARG A 14 22.88 -5.64 -12.52
C ARG A 14 23.29 -4.25 -12.98
N GLN A 15 23.05 -3.91 -14.25
CA GLN A 15 23.38 -2.60 -14.80
C GLN A 15 22.45 -1.50 -14.32
N ARG A 16 21.16 -1.85 -14.11
CA ARG A 16 20.12 -0.91 -13.69
C ARG A 16 20.15 -0.62 -12.19
N CYS A 17 20.35 -1.63 -11.36
CA CYS A 17 20.37 -1.53 -9.90
C CYS A 17 21.73 -1.04 -9.40
N ARG A 18 21.95 0.28 -9.45
CA ARG A 18 23.23 0.91 -9.06
C ARG A 18 23.27 1.37 -7.61
N ARG A 19 22.10 1.62 -7.00
CA ARG A 19 22.01 1.98 -5.59
C ARG A 19 22.06 0.74 -4.73
N ALA A 20 22.74 0.84 -3.60
CA ALA A 20 22.83 -0.24 -2.62
C ALA A 20 22.60 0.33 -1.21
N PRO A 21 21.89 -0.40 -0.33
CA PRO A 21 21.76 -0.02 1.07
C PRO A 21 23.13 0.11 1.74
N ARG A 22 23.23 0.98 2.73
CA ARG A 22 24.49 1.34 3.38
C ARG A 22 25.31 0.15 3.93
N HIS A 23 24.65 -0.95 4.29
CA HIS A 23 25.28 -2.13 4.90
C HIS A 23 25.28 -3.35 3.98
N LEU A 24 24.90 -3.21 2.72
CA LEU A 24 24.98 -4.27 1.72
C LEU A 24 26.44 -4.45 1.29
N LYS A 25 26.95 -5.68 1.37
CA LYS A 25 28.31 -6.05 0.98
C LYS A 25 28.37 -6.73 -0.39
N THR A 26 27.38 -7.57 -0.67
CA THR A 26 27.20 -8.26 -1.95
C THR A 26 25.75 -8.11 -2.39
N SER A 27 25.53 -7.83 -3.67
CA SER A 27 24.20 -7.62 -4.28
C SER A 27 24.02 -8.59 -5.45
N ILE A 28 23.16 -8.21 -6.43
CA ILE A 28 22.85 -8.98 -7.63
C ILE A 28 24.14 -9.43 -8.34
N GLY A 29 24.29 -10.73 -8.56
CA GLY A 29 25.43 -11.33 -9.25
C GLY A 29 26.22 -12.34 -8.43
N ASP A 30 25.73 -12.65 -7.24
CA ASP A 30 26.18 -13.78 -6.42
C ASP A 30 24.93 -14.56 -5.97
N ASP A 31 25.11 -15.74 -5.37
CA ASP A 31 23.99 -16.61 -4.92
C ASP A 31 23.12 -15.95 -3.86
N CYS A 32 23.68 -15.05 -3.04
CA CYS A 32 22.96 -14.35 -1.97
C CYS A 32 23.40 -12.91 -1.83
N ALA A 33 22.47 -12.05 -1.38
CA ALA A 33 22.81 -10.74 -0.88
C ALA A 33 23.44 -10.84 0.52
N VAL A 34 24.58 -10.16 0.75
CA VAL A 34 25.30 -10.18 2.02
C VAL A 34 25.13 -8.83 2.72
N PHE A 35 24.56 -8.86 3.90
CA PHE A 35 24.40 -7.69 4.76
C PHE A 35 25.41 -7.70 5.93
N ALA A 36 25.93 -6.53 6.28
CA ALA A 36 26.60 -6.29 7.54
C ALA A 36 25.67 -5.41 8.42
N PRO A 37 24.75 -6.00 9.21
CA PRO A 37 23.72 -5.25 9.91
C PRO A 37 24.31 -4.34 10.98
N ALA A 38 23.78 -3.12 11.11
CA ALA A 38 24.00 -2.25 12.26
C ALA A 38 22.95 -2.61 13.32
N PHE A 39 23.34 -3.35 14.34
CA PHE A 39 22.46 -4.06 15.29
C PHE A 39 21.65 -3.18 16.27
N ALA A 40 21.58 -1.87 16.11
CA ALA A 40 20.78 -1.01 16.96
C ALA A 40 19.30 -0.85 16.52
N HIS A 41 18.92 -1.42 15.35
CA HIS A 41 17.59 -1.22 14.75
C HIS A 41 16.76 -2.50 14.79
N ARG A 42 15.42 -2.34 14.92
CA ARG A 42 14.49 -3.43 14.66
C ARG A 42 14.29 -3.55 13.15
N MET A 43 14.50 -4.74 12.60
CA MET A 43 14.19 -5.03 11.20
C MET A 43 12.75 -5.49 11.07
N VAL A 44 12.06 -5.02 10.04
CA VAL A 44 10.75 -5.50 9.62
C VAL A 44 10.85 -6.05 8.20
N CYS A 45 10.00 -7.02 7.88
CA CYS A 45 9.98 -7.68 6.58
C CYS A 45 8.53 -7.99 6.20
N THR A 46 8.18 -7.69 4.97
CA THR A 46 6.90 -8.09 4.37
C THR A 46 7.09 -8.74 3.02
N SER A 47 6.08 -9.41 2.49
CA SER A 47 6.10 -9.97 1.15
C SER A 47 4.69 -10.07 0.57
N ASP A 48 4.48 -9.45 -0.59
CA ASP A 48 3.25 -9.53 -1.36
C ASP A 48 3.45 -10.25 -2.68
N LEU A 49 2.33 -10.78 -3.19
CA LEU A 49 2.24 -11.47 -4.45
C LEU A 49 1.10 -10.90 -5.31
N LEU A 50 1.43 -10.30 -6.45
CA LEU A 50 0.47 -9.89 -7.46
C LEU A 50 0.34 -10.98 -8.53
N VAL A 51 -0.90 -11.44 -8.76
CA VAL A 51 -1.23 -12.54 -9.68
C VAL A 51 -2.11 -12.02 -10.81
N GLU A 52 -1.69 -12.24 -12.06
CA GLU A 52 -2.50 -11.90 -13.25
C GLU A 52 -3.84 -12.64 -13.22
N GLY A 53 -4.92 -11.92 -13.48
CA GLY A 53 -6.28 -12.41 -13.46
C GLY A 53 -6.99 -12.29 -12.11
N PHE A 54 -6.23 -12.04 -11.02
CA PHE A 54 -6.76 -11.80 -9.67
C PHE A 54 -6.54 -10.36 -9.22
N HIS A 55 -5.29 -9.94 -9.11
CA HIS A 55 -4.92 -8.61 -8.61
C HIS A 55 -4.82 -7.57 -9.74
N PHE A 56 -4.59 -8.01 -10.97
CA PHE A 56 -4.54 -7.15 -12.15
C PHE A 56 -4.87 -7.94 -13.42
N ARG A 57 -5.18 -7.22 -14.49
CA ARG A 57 -5.29 -7.75 -15.85
C ARG A 57 -4.37 -6.95 -16.76
N LYS A 58 -3.70 -7.61 -17.70
CA LYS A 58 -2.73 -7.00 -18.61
C LYS A 58 -3.31 -5.94 -19.53
N GLU A 59 -4.63 -5.95 -19.74
CA GLU A 59 -5.37 -4.94 -20.51
C GLU A 59 -5.63 -3.67 -19.67
N TRP A 60 -5.68 -3.80 -18.34
CA TRP A 60 -6.03 -2.72 -17.42
C TRP A 60 -4.83 -1.96 -16.86
N ILE A 61 -3.63 -2.54 -16.99
CA ILE A 61 -2.42 -1.94 -16.42
C ILE A 61 -1.23 -2.11 -17.35
N SER A 62 -0.47 -1.05 -17.55
CA SER A 62 0.78 -1.14 -18.29
C SER A 62 1.89 -1.79 -17.45
N PRO A 63 2.95 -2.32 -18.07
CA PRO A 63 4.12 -2.79 -17.34
C PRO A 63 4.72 -1.75 -16.40
N GLN A 64 4.71 -0.46 -16.80
CA GLN A 64 5.22 0.65 -16.01
C GLN A 64 4.41 0.86 -14.72
N PHE A 65 3.09 0.92 -14.83
CA PHE A 65 2.23 1.05 -13.65
C PHE A 65 2.26 -0.20 -12.78
N LEU A 66 2.34 -1.40 -13.37
CA LEU A 66 2.44 -2.64 -12.62
C LEU A 66 3.74 -2.71 -11.79
N GLY A 67 4.87 -2.29 -12.37
CA GLY A 67 6.14 -2.21 -11.64
C GLY A 67 6.06 -1.22 -10.47
N ARG A 68 5.47 -0.05 -10.66
CA ARG A 68 5.24 0.93 -9.60
C ARG A 68 4.29 0.37 -8.52
N LYS A 69 3.14 -0.18 -8.91
CA LYS A 69 2.17 -0.78 -7.98
C LYS A 69 2.82 -1.85 -7.12
N ALA A 70 3.58 -2.77 -7.71
CA ALA A 70 4.26 -3.83 -6.99
C ALA A 70 5.25 -3.30 -5.94
N CYS A 71 5.92 -2.18 -6.19
CA CYS A 71 6.76 -1.51 -5.22
C CYS A 71 5.93 -0.87 -4.10
N LEU A 72 4.90 -0.10 -4.46
CA LEU A 72 4.14 0.75 -3.55
C LEU A 72 3.30 -0.05 -2.54
N VAL A 73 2.69 -1.18 -2.94
CA VAL A 73 1.91 -2.02 -2.02
C VAL A 73 2.78 -2.55 -0.87
N ASN A 74 3.98 -3.03 -1.16
CA ASN A 74 4.93 -3.48 -0.13
C ASN A 74 5.49 -2.34 0.73
N LEU A 75 5.64 -1.15 0.16
CA LEU A 75 6.00 0.05 0.93
C LEU A 75 4.92 0.46 1.91
N SER A 76 3.64 0.22 1.58
CA SER A 76 2.51 0.47 2.46
C SER A 76 2.58 -0.38 3.73
N ASP A 77 2.92 -1.66 3.62
CA ASP A 77 3.13 -2.53 4.78
C ASP A 77 4.27 -2.03 5.70
N LEU A 78 5.39 -1.61 5.09
CA LEU A 78 6.48 -1.04 5.87
C LEU A 78 6.04 0.27 6.57
N ALA A 79 5.24 1.10 5.88
CA ALA A 79 4.67 2.31 6.45
C ALA A 79 3.73 1.98 7.61
N ALA A 80 2.85 0.98 7.49
CA ALA A 80 1.97 0.53 8.57
C ALA A 80 2.72 0.19 9.87
N MET A 81 3.99 -0.22 9.75
CA MET A 81 4.88 -0.49 10.89
C MET A 81 5.69 0.74 11.35
N GLY A 82 5.55 1.90 10.71
CA GLY A 82 6.38 3.08 10.93
C GLY A 82 7.86 2.88 10.56
N ALA A 83 8.12 1.95 9.64
CA ALA A 83 9.48 1.55 9.29
C ALA A 83 10.02 2.33 8.09
N ARG A 84 11.32 2.63 8.14
CA ARG A 84 12.05 3.18 6.99
C ARG A 84 12.39 2.06 6.03
N PRO A 85 12.12 2.23 4.71
CA PRO A 85 12.53 1.27 3.71
C PRO A 85 14.05 1.04 3.72
N TYR A 86 14.49 -0.17 3.38
CA TYR A 86 15.91 -0.54 3.41
C TYR A 86 16.38 -1.22 2.14
N ALA A 87 15.69 -2.26 1.69
CA ALA A 87 16.00 -3.03 0.47
C ALA A 87 14.82 -3.89 0.05
N CYS A 88 14.82 -4.39 -1.19
CA CYS A 88 13.82 -5.35 -1.64
C CYS A 88 14.39 -6.45 -2.53
N LEU A 89 13.61 -7.53 -2.65
CA LEU A 89 13.77 -8.61 -3.63
C LEU A 89 12.57 -8.59 -4.57
N LEU A 90 12.80 -8.86 -5.85
CA LEU A 90 11.76 -8.96 -6.88
C LEU A 90 11.81 -10.33 -7.54
N ASN A 91 10.75 -11.11 -7.41
CA ASN A 91 10.62 -12.40 -8.07
C ASN A 91 9.54 -12.29 -9.16
N LEU A 92 9.86 -12.74 -10.38
CA LEU A 92 8.95 -12.73 -11.51
C LEU A 92 8.81 -14.13 -12.09
N ALA A 93 7.57 -14.61 -12.19
CA ALA A 93 7.27 -15.77 -13.02
C ALA A 93 6.49 -15.27 -14.26
N LEU A 94 7.05 -15.54 -15.45
CA LEU A 94 6.70 -14.87 -16.69
C LEU A 94 6.23 -15.85 -17.77
N GLU A 95 5.18 -15.49 -18.52
CA GLU A 95 4.91 -16.11 -19.81
C GLU A 95 5.88 -15.55 -20.86
N PRO A 96 6.26 -16.34 -21.90
CA PRO A 96 7.21 -15.90 -22.92
C PRO A 96 6.84 -14.60 -23.64
N ALA A 97 5.55 -14.28 -23.74
CA ALA A 97 5.07 -13.02 -24.36
C ALA A 97 5.55 -11.76 -23.64
N TRP A 98 5.87 -11.82 -22.34
CA TRP A 98 6.41 -10.70 -21.57
C TRP A 98 7.86 -10.37 -21.91
N LEU A 99 8.63 -11.34 -22.44
CA LEU A 99 10.05 -11.18 -22.76
C LEU A 99 10.30 -10.21 -23.95
N ALA A 100 9.26 -9.84 -24.71
CA ALA A 100 9.38 -8.91 -25.85
C ALA A 100 9.35 -7.42 -25.42
N GLY A 101 10.12 -7.02 -24.40
CA GLY A 101 10.29 -5.64 -23.95
C GLY A 101 9.37 -5.20 -22.81
N ARG A 102 8.27 -5.91 -22.56
CA ARG A 102 7.31 -5.55 -21.49
C ARG A 102 7.91 -5.75 -20.09
N VAL A 103 8.66 -6.84 -19.88
CA VAL A 103 9.31 -7.14 -18.61
C VAL A 103 10.39 -6.10 -18.26
N GLN A 104 11.11 -5.58 -19.23
CA GLN A 104 12.08 -4.51 -18.98
C GLN A 104 11.40 -3.25 -18.46
N ALA A 105 10.30 -2.82 -19.09
CA ALA A 105 9.55 -1.64 -18.67
C ALA A 105 8.97 -1.81 -17.24
N LEU A 106 8.52 -3.03 -16.88
CA LEU A 106 8.09 -3.37 -15.52
C LEU A 106 9.26 -3.23 -14.53
N ILE A 107 10.40 -3.85 -14.83
CA ILE A 107 11.59 -3.82 -13.98
C ILE A 107 12.14 -2.40 -13.83
N GLU A 108 12.25 -1.63 -14.93
CA GLU A 108 12.73 -0.26 -14.90
C GLU A 108 11.88 0.64 -14.00
N SER A 109 10.56 0.57 -14.13
CA SER A 109 9.65 1.37 -13.31
C SER A 109 9.63 0.92 -11.85
N PHE A 110 9.69 -0.39 -11.58
CA PHE A 110 9.84 -0.92 -10.22
C PHE A 110 11.12 -0.41 -9.56
N VAL A 111 12.26 -0.54 -10.25
CA VAL A 111 13.56 -0.11 -9.71
C VAL A 111 13.61 1.40 -9.51
N SER A 112 13.03 2.18 -10.44
CA SER A 112 12.95 3.64 -10.30
C SER A 112 12.17 4.05 -9.05
N GLU A 113 10.96 3.52 -8.88
CA GLU A 113 10.11 3.79 -7.72
C GLU A 113 10.79 3.35 -6.41
N ALA A 114 11.39 2.15 -6.40
CA ALA A 114 12.08 1.62 -5.23
C ALA A 114 13.31 2.45 -4.83
N GLU A 115 14.11 2.92 -5.81
CA GLU A 115 15.27 3.78 -5.56
C GLU A 115 14.86 5.16 -5.05
N GLU A 116 13.79 5.75 -5.57
CA GLU A 116 13.24 7.03 -5.10
C GLU A 116 12.78 6.94 -3.63
N ARG A 117 12.28 5.77 -3.24
CA ARG A 117 11.82 5.49 -1.85
C ARG A 117 12.92 4.95 -0.94
N ASN A 118 14.18 4.96 -1.35
CA ASN A 118 15.32 4.41 -0.60
C ASN A 118 15.18 2.91 -0.26
N MET A 119 14.54 2.13 -1.14
CA MET A 119 14.37 0.69 -1.06
C MET A 119 15.01 -0.01 -2.28
N PRO A 120 16.31 0.09 -2.50
CA PRO A 120 16.96 -0.46 -3.69
C PRO A 120 16.75 -1.97 -3.81
N LEU A 121 16.56 -2.42 -5.06
CA LEU A 121 16.50 -3.84 -5.41
C LEU A 121 17.88 -4.47 -5.24
N ILE A 122 17.96 -5.58 -4.49
CA ILE A 122 19.23 -6.26 -4.16
C ILE A 122 19.30 -7.71 -4.61
N GLY A 123 18.23 -8.26 -5.16
CA GLY A 123 18.14 -9.63 -5.65
C GLY A 123 16.73 -10.02 -6.06
N GLY A 124 16.54 -11.29 -6.34
CA GLY A 124 15.25 -11.86 -6.72
C GLY A 124 15.43 -13.12 -7.56
N ASP A 125 14.36 -13.56 -8.22
CA ASP A 125 14.35 -14.73 -9.07
C ASP A 125 13.54 -14.51 -10.35
N LEU A 126 13.88 -15.20 -11.42
CA LEU A 126 13.19 -15.17 -12.70
C LEU A 126 12.82 -16.60 -13.11
N SER A 127 11.55 -16.87 -13.28
CA SER A 127 11.04 -18.20 -13.65
C SER A 127 10.04 -18.12 -14.81
N ARG A 128 9.85 -19.25 -15.50
CA ARG A 128 8.81 -19.38 -16.51
C ARG A 128 7.48 -19.77 -15.89
N SER A 129 6.39 -19.18 -16.39
CA SER A 129 5.02 -19.50 -16.00
C SER A 129 4.07 -19.40 -17.21
N ASP A 130 2.81 -19.80 -17.04
CA ASP A 130 1.69 -19.62 -17.97
C ASP A 130 0.96 -18.28 -17.80
N ARG A 131 1.27 -17.52 -16.76
CA ARG A 131 0.78 -16.16 -16.46
C ARG A 131 1.83 -15.38 -15.69
N LEU A 132 1.62 -14.07 -15.57
CA LEU A 132 2.54 -13.23 -14.79
C LEU A 132 2.23 -13.32 -13.29
N PHE A 133 3.30 -13.58 -12.53
CA PHE A 133 3.36 -13.39 -11.08
C PHE A 133 4.46 -12.37 -10.77
N VAL A 134 4.13 -11.43 -9.89
CA VAL A 134 5.09 -10.44 -9.37
C VAL A 134 5.10 -10.56 -7.86
N SER A 135 6.18 -11.10 -7.29
CA SER A 135 6.35 -11.18 -5.84
C SER A 135 7.47 -10.26 -5.41
N VAL A 136 7.18 -9.45 -4.40
CA VAL A 136 8.15 -8.53 -3.80
C VAL A 136 8.32 -8.90 -2.34
N THR A 137 9.57 -8.98 -1.88
CA THR A 137 9.88 -9.02 -0.45
C THR A 137 10.56 -7.71 -0.10
N ALA A 138 9.96 -6.94 0.79
CA ALA A 138 10.47 -5.64 1.23
C ALA A 138 11.02 -5.72 2.65
N LEU A 139 12.17 -5.10 2.85
CA LEU A 139 12.86 -4.99 4.14
C LEU A 139 12.86 -3.53 4.58
N GLY A 140 12.49 -3.30 5.82
CA GLY A 140 12.54 -1.99 6.46
C GLY A 140 13.18 -2.06 7.84
N TYR A 141 13.37 -0.91 8.47
CA TYR A 141 13.89 -0.83 9.83
C TYR A 141 13.30 0.34 10.62
N VAL A 142 13.24 0.15 11.93
CA VAL A 142 12.90 1.19 12.92
C VAL A 142 14.17 1.57 13.65
N LYS A 143 14.53 2.87 13.67
CA LYS A 143 15.79 3.35 14.24
C LYS A 143 15.86 3.21 15.75
N SER A 144 14.75 3.47 16.42
CA SER A 144 14.64 3.45 17.88
C SER A 144 13.23 3.08 18.30
N GLY A 145 13.11 2.47 19.49
CA GLY A 145 11.82 2.00 19.98
C GLY A 145 11.35 0.72 19.27
N GLU A 146 10.06 0.47 19.33
CA GLU A 146 9.42 -0.68 18.71
C GLU A 146 8.64 -0.24 17.45
N PRO A 147 8.45 -1.12 16.47
CA PRO A 147 7.54 -0.87 15.35
C PRO A 147 6.11 -0.62 15.85
N LEU A 148 5.33 0.11 15.08
CA LEU A 148 3.90 0.22 15.34
C LEU A 148 3.22 -1.13 15.06
N LEU A 149 2.37 -1.57 15.99
CA LEU A 149 1.71 -2.88 15.95
C LEU A 149 0.19 -2.70 15.92
N ARG A 150 -0.51 -3.70 15.39
CA ARG A 150 -1.98 -3.76 15.43
C ARG A 150 -2.52 -4.01 16.85
N SER A 151 -1.73 -4.65 17.72
CA SER A 151 -2.14 -5.16 19.03
C SER A 151 -2.00 -4.16 20.20
N THR A 152 -1.83 -2.89 19.91
CA THR A 152 -1.49 -1.90 20.95
C THR A 152 -2.57 -0.84 21.21
N ALA A 153 -3.71 -0.85 20.51
CA ALA A 153 -4.82 0.07 20.72
C ALA A 153 -5.46 -0.10 22.11
N ARG A 154 -5.95 0.99 22.70
CA ARG A 154 -6.56 0.99 24.04
C ARG A 154 -7.87 1.77 24.06
N PRO A 155 -8.83 1.39 24.90
CA PRO A 155 -10.03 2.20 25.13
C PRO A 155 -9.66 3.64 25.49
N GLY A 156 -10.33 4.60 24.85
CA GLY A 156 -10.07 6.03 24.98
C GLY A 156 -9.14 6.61 23.92
N ASP A 157 -8.46 5.78 23.12
CA ASP A 157 -7.70 6.27 21.95
C ASP A 157 -8.66 6.82 20.90
N ALA A 158 -8.28 7.91 20.25
CA ALA A 158 -8.91 8.36 19.00
C ALA A 158 -8.44 7.53 17.82
N ILE A 159 -9.27 7.41 16.79
CA ILE A 159 -8.97 6.71 15.54
C ILE A 159 -8.83 7.76 14.43
N PHE A 160 -7.68 7.72 13.76
CA PHE A 160 -7.33 8.64 12.69
C PHE A 160 -7.09 7.91 11.38
N LEU A 161 -7.35 8.62 10.29
CA LEU A 161 -7.07 8.21 8.91
C LEU A 161 -6.16 9.24 8.25
N ILE A 162 -5.15 8.78 7.50
CA ILE A 162 -4.35 9.60 6.57
C ILE A 162 -4.51 8.99 5.18
N GLY A 163 -4.84 9.83 4.21
CA GLY A 163 -5.11 9.44 2.84
C GLY A 163 -6.59 9.40 2.49
N ASP A 164 -6.86 9.03 1.27
CA ASP A 164 -8.20 8.95 0.69
C ASP A 164 -8.74 7.52 0.78
N LEU A 165 -10.08 7.38 0.79
CA LEU A 165 -10.77 6.09 0.73
C LEU A 165 -11.70 6.03 -0.48
N GLY A 166 -11.86 4.82 -1.04
CA GLY A 166 -12.86 4.47 -2.06
C GLY A 166 -12.47 4.82 -3.50
N TYR A 167 -11.44 5.67 -3.71
CA TYR A 167 -11.01 6.02 -5.07
C TYR A 167 -10.43 4.84 -5.84
N SER A 168 -9.66 3.96 -5.18
CA SER A 168 -9.14 2.75 -5.81
C SER A 168 -10.29 1.83 -6.27
N ARG A 169 -11.30 1.64 -5.43
CA ARG A 169 -12.48 0.84 -5.78
C ARG A 169 -13.26 1.42 -6.97
N LEU A 170 -13.42 2.75 -7.01
CA LEU A 170 -14.03 3.43 -8.16
C LEU A 170 -13.17 3.27 -9.42
N GLY A 171 -11.84 3.33 -9.30
CA GLY A 171 -10.92 3.05 -10.40
C GLY A 171 -11.08 1.64 -10.96
N LEU A 172 -11.17 0.64 -10.10
CA LEU A 172 -11.44 -0.75 -10.49
C LEU A 172 -12.81 -0.90 -11.17
N GLN A 173 -13.84 -0.19 -10.71
CA GLN A 173 -15.16 -0.19 -11.35
C GLN A 173 -15.07 0.40 -12.76
N LEU A 174 -14.40 1.53 -12.95
CA LEU A 174 -14.17 2.13 -14.27
C LEU A 174 -13.47 1.16 -15.23
N LEU A 175 -12.45 0.42 -14.75
CA LEU A 175 -11.76 -0.60 -15.56
C LEU A 175 -12.66 -1.76 -15.96
N LYS A 176 -13.61 -2.16 -15.10
CA LYS A 176 -14.56 -3.25 -15.37
C LYS A 176 -15.69 -2.84 -16.30
N GLU A 177 -16.19 -1.62 -16.18
CA GLU A 177 -17.38 -1.14 -16.90
C GLU A 177 -17.05 -0.58 -18.29
N THR A 178 -15.81 -0.12 -18.50
CA THR A 178 -15.39 0.49 -19.77
C THR A 178 -14.71 -0.57 -20.64
N ALA A 179 -15.48 -1.27 -21.46
CA ALA A 179 -15.01 -2.40 -22.28
C ALA A 179 -13.84 -2.06 -23.23
N ASP A 180 -13.74 -0.81 -23.67
CA ASP A 180 -12.71 -0.34 -24.62
C ASP A 180 -11.54 0.38 -23.91
N LEU A 181 -11.47 0.37 -22.58
CA LEU A 181 -10.39 1.01 -21.85
C LEU A 181 -9.16 0.08 -21.77
N ASP A 182 -8.29 0.21 -22.76
CA ASP A 182 -6.98 -0.48 -22.77
C ASP A 182 -5.89 0.47 -22.27
N LEU A 183 -5.38 0.20 -21.08
CA LEU A 183 -4.30 0.96 -20.45
C LEU A 183 -2.94 0.25 -20.58
N SER A 184 -2.85 -0.86 -21.31
CA SER A 184 -1.63 -1.68 -21.42
C SER A 184 -0.43 -0.96 -22.04
N GLY A 185 -0.68 0.12 -22.79
CA GLY A 185 0.34 0.93 -23.45
C GLY A 185 0.66 2.26 -22.73
N ILE A 186 -0.03 2.60 -21.64
CA ILE A 186 0.13 3.89 -20.95
C ILE A 186 1.43 3.94 -20.17
N ALA A 187 2.33 4.83 -20.54
CA ALA A 187 3.67 4.88 -19.96
C ALA A 187 3.78 5.74 -18.68
N GLY A 188 2.89 6.70 -18.49
CA GLY A 188 3.01 7.64 -17.37
C GLY A 188 1.75 8.43 -17.04
N ASP A 189 1.83 9.24 -16.00
CA ASP A 189 0.71 9.97 -15.40
C ASP A 189 0.03 10.94 -16.38
N ASP A 190 0.80 11.68 -17.19
CA ASP A 190 0.22 12.63 -18.16
C ASP A 190 -0.57 11.92 -19.25
N GLU A 191 -0.13 10.74 -19.64
CA GLU A 191 -0.84 9.90 -20.61
C GLU A 191 -2.10 9.31 -20.01
N LEU A 192 -2.02 8.79 -18.77
CA LEU A 192 -3.17 8.30 -18.02
C LEU A 192 -4.23 9.40 -17.83
N ARG A 193 -3.83 10.63 -17.49
CA ARG A 193 -4.74 11.78 -17.33
C ARG A 193 -5.49 12.10 -18.64
N ARG A 194 -4.78 12.06 -19.77
CA ARG A 194 -5.43 12.26 -21.09
C ARG A 194 -6.44 11.15 -21.43
N HIS A 195 -6.10 9.89 -21.14
CA HIS A 195 -6.98 8.75 -21.39
C HIS A 195 -8.19 8.69 -20.45
N ALA A 196 -8.04 9.18 -19.23
CA ALA A 196 -9.15 9.24 -18.28
C ALA A 196 -10.27 10.19 -18.72
N GLY A 197 -9.96 11.26 -19.46
CA GLY A 197 -10.92 12.21 -19.99
C GLY A 197 -11.49 13.23 -18.99
N SER A 198 -11.36 12.98 -17.69
CA SER A 198 -11.68 13.92 -16.61
C SER A 198 -10.72 13.76 -15.44
N GLU A 199 -10.58 14.80 -14.60
CA GLU A 199 -9.71 14.78 -13.43
C GLU A 199 -10.19 13.77 -12.39
N GLU A 200 -11.50 13.63 -12.20
CA GLU A 200 -12.10 12.66 -11.30
C GLU A 200 -11.78 11.21 -11.73
N ARG A 201 -12.01 10.88 -12.99
CA ARG A 201 -11.65 9.55 -13.52
C ARG A 201 -10.16 9.28 -13.43
N TYR A 202 -9.32 10.29 -13.71
CA TYR A 202 -7.87 10.18 -13.53
C TYR A 202 -7.52 9.86 -12.07
N ARG A 203 -8.11 10.58 -11.11
CA ARG A 203 -7.88 10.34 -9.69
C ARG A 203 -8.23 8.91 -9.27
N CYS A 204 -9.38 8.40 -9.73
CA CYS A 204 -9.82 7.02 -9.48
C CYS A 204 -8.86 6.00 -10.09
N LEU A 205 -8.54 6.13 -11.38
CA LEU A 205 -7.62 5.23 -12.07
C LEU A 205 -6.22 5.28 -11.45
N LYS A 206 -5.72 6.47 -11.13
CA LYS A 206 -4.42 6.66 -10.50
C LYS A 206 -4.36 5.99 -9.13
N ALA A 207 -5.38 6.16 -8.29
CA ALA A 207 -5.45 5.53 -6.98
C ALA A 207 -5.37 4.00 -7.07
N HIS A 208 -6.01 3.40 -8.09
CA HIS A 208 -5.98 1.95 -8.29
C HIS A 208 -4.66 1.44 -8.89
N LEU A 209 -4.12 2.15 -9.90
CA LEU A 209 -2.95 1.70 -10.66
C LEU A 209 -1.62 2.04 -9.99
N CYS A 210 -1.60 3.10 -9.19
CA CYS A 210 -0.41 3.60 -8.53
C CYS A 210 -0.81 4.25 -7.19
N PRO A 211 -1.13 3.42 -6.18
CA PRO A 211 -1.67 3.90 -4.91
C PRO A 211 -0.70 4.83 -4.20
N PRO A 212 -1.20 5.79 -3.41
CA PRO A 212 -0.36 6.61 -2.55
C PRO A 212 0.27 5.77 -1.45
N VAL A 213 1.44 6.18 -0.96
CA VAL A 213 2.06 5.58 0.23
C VAL A 213 2.49 6.70 1.18
N HIS A 214 2.08 6.61 2.43
CA HIS A 214 2.31 7.59 3.48
C HIS A 214 3.50 7.21 4.39
N ALA A 215 4.65 6.86 3.76
CA ALA A 215 5.80 6.32 4.48
C ALA A 215 6.49 7.35 5.39
N GLU A 216 6.57 8.61 4.97
CA GLU A 216 7.20 9.67 5.75
C GLU A 216 6.35 10.03 6.97
N GLU A 217 5.04 10.11 6.78
CA GLU A 217 4.06 10.32 7.84
C GLU A 217 4.13 9.20 8.89
N ALA A 218 4.12 7.94 8.45
CA ALA A 218 4.19 6.78 9.32
C ALA A 218 5.48 6.73 10.14
N VAL A 219 6.62 7.01 9.52
CA VAL A 219 7.91 7.13 10.22
C VAL A 219 7.88 8.24 11.26
N TRP A 220 7.26 9.39 10.93
CA TRP A 220 7.12 10.47 11.90
C TRP A 220 6.32 10.05 13.12
N PHE A 221 5.18 9.35 12.93
CA PHE A 221 4.37 8.83 14.04
C PHE A 221 5.15 7.87 14.92
N GLN A 222 5.95 6.99 14.34
CA GLN A 222 6.77 6.03 15.08
C GLN A 222 7.90 6.74 15.83
N GLU A 223 8.69 7.60 15.18
CA GLU A 223 9.84 8.27 15.79
C GLU A 223 9.43 9.26 16.90
N ASN A 224 8.26 9.88 16.79
CA ASN A 224 7.72 10.81 17.77
C ASN A 224 6.79 10.14 18.78
N GLN A 225 6.60 8.81 18.73
CA GLN A 225 5.67 8.09 19.59
C GLN A 225 4.28 8.75 19.61
N ALA A 226 3.79 9.13 18.43
CA ALA A 226 2.55 9.87 18.24
C ALA A 226 1.37 8.98 17.75
N ALA A 227 1.61 7.70 17.53
CA ALA A 227 0.59 6.68 17.28
C ALA A 227 0.80 5.50 18.21
N ARG A 228 -0.30 4.80 18.55
CA ARG A 228 -0.29 3.62 19.40
C ARG A 228 -0.38 2.34 18.57
N ALA A 229 -1.47 2.14 17.83
CA ALA A 229 -1.61 1.07 16.85
C ALA A 229 -1.73 1.66 15.45
N MET A 230 -1.27 0.92 14.44
CA MET A 230 -1.35 1.35 13.04
C MET A 230 -1.51 0.15 12.12
N ILE A 231 -2.19 0.37 10.99
CA ILE A 231 -2.37 -0.55 9.87
C ILE A 231 -2.56 0.29 8.60
N ASP A 232 -2.23 -0.25 7.44
CA ASP A 232 -2.68 0.32 6.17
C ASP A 232 -4.06 -0.23 5.77
N VAL A 233 -4.74 0.46 4.84
CA VAL A 233 -6.07 0.09 4.39
C VAL A 233 -5.96 -0.58 3.01
N SER A 234 -5.82 -1.90 3.01
CA SER A 234 -5.68 -2.74 1.83
C SER A 234 -6.95 -3.52 1.48
N ASP A 235 -7.68 -4.03 2.47
CA ASP A 235 -8.89 -4.84 2.30
C ASP A 235 -10.19 -4.04 2.54
N GLY A 236 -10.04 -2.78 2.95
CA GLY A 236 -11.11 -1.85 3.26
C GLY A 236 -11.10 -1.45 4.74
N LEU A 237 -11.48 -0.19 4.99
CA LEU A 237 -11.41 0.42 6.33
C LEU A 237 -12.01 -0.47 7.44
N ALA A 238 -13.14 -1.11 7.16
CA ALA A 238 -13.82 -1.93 8.17
C ALA A 238 -13.06 -3.23 8.47
N ALA A 239 -12.51 -3.89 7.46
CA ALA A 239 -11.74 -5.13 7.62
C ALA A 239 -10.41 -4.85 8.32
N ASP A 240 -9.69 -3.83 7.89
CA ASP A 240 -8.38 -3.49 8.45
C ASP A 240 -8.49 -2.94 9.87
N LEU A 241 -9.51 -2.11 10.16
CA LEU A 241 -9.79 -1.73 11.55
C LEU A 241 -10.12 -2.95 12.41
N ARG A 242 -10.87 -3.93 11.87
CA ARG A 242 -11.20 -5.14 12.59
C ARG A 242 -9.93 -5.91 13.02
N HIS A 243 -8.89 -5.94 12.21
CA HIS A 243 -7.61 -6.53 12.62
C HIS A 243 -6.99 -5.83 13.84
N ILE A 244 -7.02 -4.50 13.89
CA ILE A 244 -6.57 -3.77 15.11
C ILE A 244 -7.44 -4.17 16.31
N LEU A 245 -8.76 -4.24 16.14
CA LEU A 245 -9.68 -4.55 17.24
C LEU A 245 -9.48 -5.96 17.78
N ASP A 246 -9.31 -6.94 16.90
CA ASP A 246 -9.11 -8.35 17.26
C ASP A 246 -7.77 -8.53 17.99
N GLU A 247 -6.67 -7.97 17.46
CA GLU A 247 -5.33 -8.07 18.05
C GLU A 247 -5.20 -7.30 19.37
N SER A 248 -5.94 -6.19 19.52
CA SER A 248 -5.91 -5.37 20.73
C SER A 248 -6.98 -5.77 21.77
N GLY A 249 -7.96 -6.61 21.41
CA GLY A 249 -9.04 -7.04 22.30
C GLY A 249 -10.02 -5.92 22.67
N VAL A 250 -10.32 -4.99 21.75
CA VAL A 250 -11.12 -3.78 21.98
C VAL A 250 -12.23 -3.61 20.94
N ALA A 251 -13.18 -2.69 21.17
CA ALA A 251 -14.17 -2.28 20.19
C ALA A 251 -13.88 -0.86 19.67
N ALA A 252 -14.51 -0.49 18.55
CA ALA A 252 -14.41 0.85 18.00
C ALA A 252 -15.77 1.44 17.65
N GLU A 253 -15.87 2.76 17.76
CA GLU A 253 -16.92 3.60 17.23
C GLU A 253 -16.38 4.47 16.13
N ILE A 254 -16.94 4.35 14.92
CA ILE A 254 -16.64 5.23 13.78
C ILE A 254 -17.80 6.18 13.59
N ASP A 255 -17.49 7.46 13.54
CA ASP A 255 -18.41 8.52 13.20
C ASP A 255 -18.59 8.59 11.68
N VAL A 256 -19.79 8.20 11.21
CA VAL A 256 -20.09 8.18 9.77
C VAL A 256 -20.01 9.58 9.14
N GLU A 257 -20.29 10.63 9.91
CA GLU A 257 -20.26 12.02 9.44
C GLU A 257 -18.83 12.56 9.34
N ALA A 258 -17.87 11.91 10.01
CA ALA A 258 -16.45 12.25 9.93
C ALA A 258 -15.71 11.52 8.79
N LEU A 259 -16.36 10.55 8.13
CA LEU A 259 -15.79 9.88 6.97
C LEU A 259 -15.79 10.81 5.74
N PRO A 260 -14.82 10.66 4.82
CA PRO A 260 -14.76 11.50 3.63
C PRO A 260 -16.00 11.33 2.74
N SER A 261 -16.33 12.34 1.98
CA SER A 261 -17.32 12.28 0.91
C SER A 261 -16.62 11.98 -0.42
N LEU A 262 -17.31 11.28 -1.32
CA LEU A 262 -16.85 11.05 -2.70
C LEU A 262 -17.77 11.79 -3.66
N GLU A 263 -17.18 12.56 -4.56
CA GLU A 263 -17.94 13.30 -5.57
C GLU A 263 -18.72 12.35 -6.47
N GLY A 264 -19.95 12.70 -6.82
CA GLY A 264 -20.81 11.87 -7.69
C GLY A 264 -21.48 10.67 -7.00
N ILE A 265 -21.30 10.48 -5.69
CA ILE A 265 -21.93 9.39 -4.92
C ILE A 265 -23.01 9.97 -4.00
N ASP A 266 -24.24 10.03 -4.52
CA ASP A 266 -25.38 10.59 -3.77
C ASP A 266 -26.01 9.60 -2.76
N SER A 267 -25.87 8.29 -3.04
CA SER A 267 -26.39 7.27 -2.13
C SER A 267 -25.44 7.03 -0.99
N GLN A 268 -25.94 7.28 0.23
CA GLN A 268 -25.17 7.12 1.45
C GLN A 268 -24.78 5.66 1.73
N ASP A 269 -25.63 4.68 1.38
CA ASP A 269 -25.31 3.26 1.52
C ASP A 269 -24.23 2.86 0.51
N ALA A 270 -24.25 3.41 -0.71
CA ALA A 270 -23.21 3.19 -1.71
C ALA A 270 -21.88 3.83 -1.26
N LEU A 271 -21.92 5.05 -0.71
CA LEU A 271 -20.75 5.72 -0.17
C LEU A 271 -20.13 4.90 0.98
N LEU A 272 -20.92 4.45 1.93
CA LEU A 272 -20.43 3.63 3.03
C LEU A 272 -19.81 2.31 2.55
N ALA A 273 -20.42 1.65 1.57
CA ALA A 273 -19.86 0.43 1.00
C ALA A 273 -18.51 0.67 0.32
N LEU A 274 -18.34 1.81 -0.38
CA LEU A 274 -17.07 2.20 -0.98
C LEU A 274 -15.99 2.50 0.07
N LEU A 275 -16.33 3.25 1.12
CA LEU A 275 -15.36 3.66 2.13
C LEU A 275 -15.00 2.54 3.11
N LEU A 276 -15.97 1.70 3.49
CA LEU A 276 -15.76 0.66 4.50
C LEU A 276 -15.25 -0.65 3.93
N ASP A 277 -15.70 -1.04 2.71
CA ASP A 277 -15.37 -2.33 2.09
C ASP A 277 -14.64 -2.15 0.74
N GLY A 278 -14.10 -0.97 0.44
CA GLY A 278 -13.51 -0.65 -0.86
C GLY A 278 -12.25 -1.43 -1.18
N GLY A 279 -11.26 -1.34 -0.36
CA GLY A 279 -9.94 -1.94 -0.51
C GLY A 279 -9.00 -1.27 -1.53
N GLU A 280 -7.72 -1.61 -1.42
CA GLU A 280 -6.59 -1.12 -2.24
C GLU A 280 -6.39 0.41 -2.19
N ASP A 281 -6.84 1.08 -1.10
CA ASP A 281 -6.65 2.52 -0.91
C ASP A 281 -5.26 2.87 -0.33
N TYR A 282 -4.66 1.95 0.43
CA TYR A 282 -3.33 2.08 1.06
C TYR A 282 -3.18 3.35 1.90
N ALA A 283 -4.29 3.83 2.43
CA ALA A 283 -4.34 4.86 3.46
C ALA A 283 -3.80 4.31 4.79
N LEU A 284 -3.36 5.18 5.70
CA LEU A 284 -2.95 4.75 7.04
C LEU A 284 -4.08 4.96 8.05
N LEU A 285 -4.40 3.91 8.78
CA LEU A 285 -5.34 3.92 9.89
C LEU A 285 -4.56 3.74 11.19
N PHE A 286 -4.71 4.66 12.15
CA PHE A 286 -3.98 4.56 13.41
C PHE A 286 -4.80 5.04 14.61
N THR A 287 -4.35 4.65 15.81
CA THR A 287 -4.92 5.09 17.07
C THR A 287 -3.96 5.96 17.85
N ALA A 288 -4.48 6.94 18.59
CA ALA A 288 -3.68 7.86 19.39
C ALA A 288 -4.35 8.20 20.73
N SER A 289 -3.58 8.12 21.83
CA SER A 289 -4.03 8.58 23.14
C SER A 289 -4.26 10.10 23.16
N PRO A 290 -4.94 10.65 24.19
CA PRO A 290 -5.11 12.11 24.31
C PRO A 290 -3.76 12.87 24.26
N GLU A 291 -2.72 12.37 24.89
CA GLU A 291 -1.38 12.99 24.89
C GLU A 291 -0.74 12.95 23.50
N MET A 292 -0.95 11.86 22.76
CA MET A 292 -0.48 11.72 21.38
C MET A 292 -1.23 12.68 20.45
N GLN A 293 -2.56 12.86 20.63
CA GLN A 293 -3.36 13.83 19.88
C GLN A 293 -2.87 15.27 20.09
N GLU A 294 -2.55 15.67 21.33
CA GLU A 294 -1.96 16.98 21.62
C GLU A 294 -0.61 17.16 20.90
N ARG A 295 0.21 16.11 20.86
CA ARG A 295 1.50 16.12 20.14
C ARG A 295 1.28 16.26 18.63
N ILE A 296 0.37 15.49 18.04
CA ILE A 296 0.01 15.60 16.62
C ILE A 296 -0.43 17.03 16.29
N ALA A 297 -1.34 17.59 17.05
CA ALA A 297 -1.86 18.94 16.82
C ALA A 297 -0.77 20.03 16.88
N ARG A 298 0.27 19.84 17.69
CA ARG A 298 1.35 20.81 17.91
C ARG A 298 2.52 20.63 16.96
N GLU A 299 2.92 19.38 16.65
CA GLU A 299 4.22 19.04 16.07
C GLU A 299 4.14 18.40 14.68
N TYR A 300 2.97 17.88 14.26
CA TYR A 300 2.82 17.24 12.95
C TYR A 300 2.98 18.26 11.82
N PRO A 301 3.74 17.95 10.74
CA PRO A 301 3.97 18.85 9.62
C PRO A 301 2.67 19.24 8.91
N ARG A 302 2.42 20.55 8.75
CA ARG A 302 1.16 21.05 8.18
C ARG A 302 1.05 20.96 6.67
N ASP A 303 2.16 20.77 6.00
CA ASP A 303 2.30 20.59 4.55
C ASP A 303 2.17 19.12 4.10
N TRP A 304 2.08 18.19 5.06
CA TRP A 304 1.85 16.77 4.80
C TRP A 304 0.34 16.44 4.76
N SER A 305 0.02 15.20 4.33
CA SER A 305 -1.35 14.69 4.40
C SER A 305 -1.86 14.71 5.84
N GLN A 306 -2.92 15.48 6.10
CA GLN A 306 -3.39 15.72 7.47
C GLN A 306 -4.21 14.54 8.00
N PRO A 307 -3.98 14.08 9.23
CA PRO A 307 -4.76 13.03 9.85
C PRO A 307 -6.20 13.52 10.14
N SER A 308 -7.18 12.76 9.68
CA SER A 308 -8.60 13.00 9.92
C SER A 308 -9.09 12.15 11.10
N LEU A 309 -9.67 12.75 12.11
CA LEU A 309 -10.30 12.03 13.22
C LEU A 309 -11.62 11.42 12.73
N ILE A 310 -11.72 10.07 12.74
CA ILE A 310 -12.89 9.34 12.23
C ILE A 310 -13.63 8.54 13.31
N GLY A 311 -13.10 8.46 14.53
CA GLY A 311 -13.73 7.65 15.57
C GLY A 311 -12.92 7.53 16.83
N ARG A 312 -13.28 6.53 17.65
CA ARG A 312 -12.61 6.25 18.92
C ARG A 312 -12.63 4.76 19.26
N VAL A 313 -11.62 4.31 19.99
CA VAL A 313 -11.56 3.00 20.60
C VAL A 313 -12.37 3.00 21.90
N VAL A 314 -13.20 1.98 22.08
CA VAL A 314 -14.05 1.83 23.26
C VAL A 314 -13.83 0.47 23.90
N ASP A 315 -14.19 0.35 25.19
CA ASP A 315 -14.14 -0.92 25.90
C ASP A 315 -15.19 -1.89 25.37
N GLY A 316 -14.84 -3.15 25.31
CA GLY A 316 -15.73 -4.24 24.89
C GLY A 316 -15.04 -5.26 23.99
N PRO A 317 -15.75 -6.37 23.67
CA PRO A 317 -15.22 -7.38 22.76
C PRO A 317 -15.05 -6.78 21.35
N PRO A 318 -14.11 -7.32 20.55
CA PRO A 318 -13.80 -6.85 19.20
C PRO A 318 -15.04 -6.72 18.32
N ARG A 319 -15.40 -5.49 17.99
CA ARG A 319 -16.51 -5.15 17.07
C ARG A 319 -16.39 -3.73 16.57
N LEU A 320 -16.87 -3.51 15.36
CA LEU A 320 -17.01 -2.19 14.77
C LEU A 320 -18.43 -1.67 14.94
N ILE A 321 -18.58 -0.44 15.44
CA ILE A 321 -19.85 0.25 15.65
C ILE A 321 -19.85 1.51 14.81
N LEU A 322 -20.78 1.66 13.90
CA LEU A 322 -21.03 2.90 13.19
C LEU A 322 -21.96 3.79 14.03
N VAL A 323 -21.58 5.05 14.18
CA VAL A 323 -22.36 6.06 14.86
C VAL A 323 -22.83 7.08 13.82
N ARG A 324 -24.15 7.31 13.74
CA ARG A 324 -24.79 8.27 12.84
C ARG A 324 -25.99 8.91 13.49
N ASP A 325 -26.12 10.23 13.48
CA ASP A 325 -27.22 10.95 14.14
C ASP A 325 -27.44 10.47 15.59
N GLY A 326 -26.37 10.16 16.32
CA GLY A 326 -26.40 9.58 17.66
C GLY A 326 -26.89 8.14 17.75
N LYS A 327 -27.26 7.50 16.66
CA LYS A 327 -27.65 6.07 16.61
C LYS A 327 -26.43 5.20 16.39
N ARG A 328 -26.40 4.05 17.07
CA ARG A 328 -25.31 3.07 17.03
C ARG A 328 -25.78 1.81 16.31
N ARG A 329 -24.96 1.34 15.37
CA ARG A 329 -25.21 0.10 14.64
C ARG A 329 -23.91 -0.70 14.53
N THR A 330 -23.93 -1.98 14.92
CA THR A 330 -22.81 -2.89 14.65
C THR A 330 -22.67 -3.08 13.15
N TYR A 331 -21.45 -3.05 12.67
CA TYR A 331 -21.08 -3.30 11.28
C TYR A 331 -20.22 -4.55 11.19
N GLU A 332 -20.60 -5.44 10.29
CA GLU A 332 -19.79 -6.61 9.95
C GLU A 332 -19.03 -6.34 8.66
N PRO A 333 -17.69 -6.34 8.70
CA PRO A 333 -16.86 -6.11 7.52
C PRO A 333 -17.15 -7.11 6.41
N ARG A 334 -17.09 -6.63 5.15
CA ARG A 334 -17.22 -7.44 3.94
C ARG A 334 -15.91 -7.39 3.13
N GLY A 335 -14.77 -7.30 3.83
CA GLY A 335 -13.45 -7.18 3.23
C GLY A 335 -13.16 -8.25 2.19
N PHE A 336 -12.13 -8.03 1.41
CA PHE A 336 -11.72 -8.96 0.36
C PHE A 336 -11.20 -10.28 0.96
N ASP A 337 -11.64 -11.41 0.41
CA ASP A 337 -11.16 -12.74 0.77
C ASP A 337 -10.79 -13.50 -0.52
N HIS A 338 -9.53 -13.91 -0.62
CA HIS A 338 -9.00 -14.63 -1.78
C HIS A 338 -9.65 -15.99 -2.04
N PHE A 339 -10.35 -16.55 -1.07
CA PHE A 339 -10.89 -17.91 -1.11
C PHE A 339 -12.43 -17.98 -1.02
N GLN A 340 -13.10 -16.81 -1.12
CA GLN A 340 -14.56 -16.70 -1.15
C GLN A 340 -15.11 -16.23 -2.51
#